data_5b62a208d4fcba22e23f45c0af49c462
#
_entry.id   5b62a208d4fcba22e23f45c0af49c462
#
_cell.length_a   1.000
_cell.length_b   1.000
_cell.length_c   1.000
_cell.angle_alpha   90.00
_cell.angle_beta   90.00
_cell.angle_gamma   90.00
#
_symmetry.space_group_name_H-M   'P 1'
#
loop_
_entity.id
_entity.type
_entity.pdbx_description
1 polymer ?
#
loop_
_entity_poly.entity_id
_entity_poly.type
_entity_poly.pdbx_seq_one_letter_code
_entity_poly.pdbx_strand_id
1 'polypeptide(L)'
;MKTLLIITPHMSTGGCPQVVAKKVELLKDYYNVVVVEWECVAWLFVVQRNRVINMIGDKFISLSENKEYELFNVIEDHKPDYIMIEEFSETFMDNHIMKRLYSKDRVYKIFETTHASHTQ
;
A
#
# COMPACT_ATOMS: atom_id res chain seq x y z
N MET A 1 -8.80 10.34 14.24
CA MET A 1 -8.95 9.19 13.34
C MET A 1 -7.58 8.58 13.11
N LYS A 2 -7.48 7.28 13.27
CA LYS A 2 -6.21 6.59 13.08
C LYS A 2 -5.85 6.51 11.60
N THR A 3 -4.56 6.47 11.32
CA THR A 3 -4.06 6.43 9.95
C THR A 3 -3.69 5.00 9.57
N LEU A 4 -4.20 4.56 8.43
CA LEU A 4 -3.93 3.26 7.85
C LEU A 4 -3.17 3.45 6.54
N LEU A 5 -1.97 2.90 6.46
CA LEU A 5 -1.19 2.91 5.23
C LEU A 5 -1.30 1.55 4.56
N ILE A 6 -1.77 1.52 3.32
CA ILE A 6 -1.84 0.30 2.54
C ILE A 6 -0.71 0.33 1.51
N ILE A 7 0.13 -0.70 1.53
CA ILE A 7 1.21 -0.85 0.55
C ILE A 7 0.81 -1.97 -0.40
N THR A 8 0.71 -1.65 -1.67
CA THR A 8 0.29 -2.60 -2.69
C THR A 8 1.31 -2.65 -3.82
N PRO A 9 1.48 -3.81 -4.49
CA PRO A 9 2.44 -3.89 -5.59
C PRO A 9 2.13 -2.94 -6.74
N HIS A 10 0.87 -2.89 -7.16
CA HIS A 10 0.44 -1.98 -8.23
C HIS A 10 -1.08 -1.82 -8.16
N MET A 11 -1.57 -0.78 -8.81
CA MET A 11 -3.01 -0.52 -8.90
C MET A 11 -3.47 -0.49 -10.35
N SER A 12 -2.88 -1.34 -11.18
CA SER A 12 -3.23 -1.41 -12.60
C SER A 12 -4.54 -2.15 -12.82
N THR A 13 -4.47 -3.47 -12.95
CA THR A 13 -5.66 -4.28 -13.20
C THR A 13 -5.46 -5.63 -12.54
N GLY A 14 -6.55 -6.37 -12.35
CA GLY A 14 -6.50 -7.68 -11.72
C GLY A 14 -7.17 -7.70 -10.36
N GLY A 15 -7.05 -8.85 -9.68
CA GLY A 15 -7.73 -9.07 -8.43
C GLY A 15 -7.21 -8.24 -7.27
N CYS A 16 -5.90 -8.12 -7.13
CA CYS A 16 -5.31 -7.37 -6.03
C CYS A 16 -5.71 -5.89 -6.04
N PRO A 17 -5.60 -5.19 -7.18
CA PRO A 17 -6.08 -3.80 -7.23
C PRO A 17 -7.56 -3.63 -6.92
N GLN A 18 -8.40 -4.59 -7.35
CA GLN A 18 -9.81 -4.54 -7.02
C GLN A 18 -10.04 -4.68 -5.53
N VAL A 19 -9.33 -5.59 -4.88
CA VAL A 19 -9.44 -5.80 -3.43
C VAL A 19 -8.99 -4.56 -2.67
N VAL A 20 -7.87 -3.95 -3.08
CA VAL A 20 -7.37 -2.74 -2.43
C VAL A 20 -8.39 -1.60 -2.57
N ALA A 21 -8.93 -1.40 -3.76
CA ALA A 21 -9.93 -0.35 -3.98
C ALA A 21 -11.16 -0.57 -3.10
N LYS A 22 -11.59 -1.82 -2.96
CA LYS A 22 -12.73 -2.14 -2.11
C LYS A 22 -12.41 -1.88 -0.64
N LYS A 23 -11.21 -2.22 -0.19
CA LYS A 23 -10.79 -1.93 1.19
C LYS A 23 -10.79 -0.43 1.46
N VAL A 24 -10.29 0.36 0.51
CA VAL A 24 -10.31 1.81 0.66
C VAL A 24 -11.74 2.31 0.80
N GLU A 25 -12.62 1.82 -0.06
CA GLU A 25 -14.03 2.21 -0.01
C GLU A 25 -14.66 1.91 1.34
N LEU A 26 -14.37 0.75 1.90
CA LEU A 26 -14.95 0.33 3.16
C LEU A 26 -14.33 1.03 4.38
N LEU A 27 -13.08 1.41 4.28
CA LEU A 27 -12.33 1.88 5.45
C LEU A 27 -12.13 3.40 5.49
N LYS A 28 -12.33 4.11 4.40
CA LYS A 28 -12.03 5.54 4.33
C LYS A 28 -12.85 6.39 5.29
N ASP A 29 -14.00 5.89 5.72
CA ASP A 29 -14.84 6.63 6.67
C ASP A 29 -14.43 6.40 8.11
N TYR A 30 -13.63 5.37 8.37
CA TYR A 30 -13.18 5.00 9.71
C TYR A 30 -11.72 5.30 9.97
N TYR A 31 -10.94 5.42 8.92
CA TYR A 31 -9.50 5.64 9.00
C TYR A 31 -9.08 6.72 8.01
N ASN A 32 -8.00 7.40 8.34
CA ASN A 32 -7.31 8.22 7.37
C ASN A 32 -6.48 7.27 6.51
N VAL A 33 -6.97 6.94 5.32
CA VAL A 33 -6.34 5.92 4.48
C VAL A 33 -5.34 6.55 3.53
N VAL A 34 -4.12 6.02 3.54
CA VAL A 34 -3.05 6.39 2.61
C VAL A 34 -2.68 5.13 1.84
N VAL A 35 -2.56 5.21 0.53
CA VAL A 35 -2.20 4.07 -0.31
C VAL A 35 -0.90 4.35 -1.02
N VAL A 36 0.04 3.41 -0.90
CA VAL A 36 1.31 3.45 -1.62
C VAL A 36 1.32 2.36 -2.67
N GLU A 37 1.46 2.74 -3.92
CA GLU A 37 1.65 1.83 -5.04
C GLU A 37 3.14 1.67 -5.24
N TRP A 38 3.64 0.43 -5.08
CA TRP A 38 5.07 0.17 -5.15
C TRP A 38 5.64 0.47 -6.53
N GLU A 39 4.91 0.07 -7.56
CA GLU A 39 5.36 0.25 -8.92
C GLU A 39 4.17 0.53 -9.83
N CYS A 40 4.30 1.56 -10.64
CA CYS A 40 3.25 1.88 -11.60
C CYS A 40 3.49 1.07 -12.87
N VAL A 41 2.80 -0.06 -13.00
CA VAL A 41 2.88 -0.88 -14.20
C VAL A 41 1.57 -0.76 -14.97
N ALA A 42 1.62 -1.05 -16.25
CA ALA A 42 0.43 -1.07 -17.11
C ALA A 42 -0.42 0.20 -16.94
N TRP A 43 0.22 1.35 -17.03
CA TRP A 43 -0.45 2.63 -16.79
C TRP A 43 -1.63 2.88 -17.73
N LEU A 44 -1.78 2.10 -18.77
CA LEU A 44 -2.94 2.18 -19.66
C LEU A 44 -4.20 1.57 -19.03
N PHE A 45 -4.06 0.77 -17.98
CA PHE A 45 -5.17 0.12 -17.32
C PHE A 45 -5.26 0.68 -15.90
N VAL A 46 -5.88 1.84 -15.77
CA VAL A 46 -5.82 2.63 -14.55
C VAL A 46 -7.16 2.75 -13.82
N VAL A 47 -8.12 1.89 -14.15
CA VAL A 47 -9.47 2.01 -13.57
C VAL A 47 -9.43 1.97 -12.04
N GLN A 48 -8.73 0.99 -11.47
CA GLN A 48 -8.68 0.87 -10.01
C GLN A 48 -7.83 1.97 -9.38
N ARG A 49 -6.77 2.39 -10.05
CA ARG A 49 -5.98 3.52 -9.56
C ARG A 49 -6.82 4.78 -9.50
N ASN A 50 -7.55 5.08 -10.56
CA ASN A 50 -8.39 6.27 -10.60
C ASN A 50 -9.51 6.20 -9.57
N ARG A 51 -10.06 5.02 -9.35
CA ARG A 51 -11.08 4.83 -8.33
C ARG A 51 -10.54 5.20 -6.94
N VAL A 52 -9.34 4.76 -6.62
CA VAL A 52 -8.73 5.10 -5.34
C VAL A 52 -8.39 6.59 -5.28
N ILE A 53 -7.82 7.16 -6.34
CA ILE A 53 -7.50 8.58 -6.38
C ILE A 53 -8.76 9.41 -6.16
N ASN A 54 -9.88 9.00 -6.75
CA ASN A 54 -11.13 9.73 -6.55
C ASN A 54 -11.61 9.69 -5.11
N MET A 55 -11.26 8.64 -4.36
CA MET A 55 -11.67 8.50 -2.97
C MET A 55 -10.76 9.22 -1.99
N ILE A 56 -9.45 9.19 -2.21
CA ILE A 56 -8.50 9.70 -1.23
C ILE A 56 -7.56 10.79 -1.75
N GLY A 57 -7.60 11.10 -3.04
CA GLY A 57 -6.85 12.23 -3.60
C GLY A 57 -5.34 12.06 -3.49
N ASP A 58 -4.68 13.07 -2.96
CA ASP A 58 -3.22 13.10 -2.86
C ASP A 58 -2.65 12.12 -1.83
N LYS A 59 -3.48 11.41 -1.12
CA LYS A 59 -3.04 10.33 -0.24
C LYS A 59 -2.77 9.03 -1.01
N PHE A 60 -3.00 9.01 -2.31
CA PHE A 60 -2.56 7.93 -3.18
C PHE A 60 -1.19 8.30 -3.74
N ILE A 61 -0.19 7.50 -3.45
CA ILE A 61 1.20 7.81 -3.78
C ILE A 61 1.81 6.67 -4.58
N SER A 62 2.32 6.96 -5.76
CA SER A 62 3.07 5.98 -6.56
C SER A 62 4.56 6.23 -6.36
N LEU A 63 5.28 5.17 -6.01
CA LEU A 63 6.72 5.29 -5.82
C LEU A 63 7.42 5.25 -7.18
N SER A 64 8.57 5.92 -7.26
CA SER A 64 9.33 5.98 -8.50
C SER A 64 10.63 5.20 -8.38
N GLU A 65 11.78 5.84 -8.47
CA GLU A 65 13.06 5.12 -8.54
C GLU A 65 13.63 4.76 -7.17
N ASN A 66 13.55 5.67 -6.22
CA ASN A 66 14.18 5.48 -4.92
C ASN A 66 13.12 5.02 -3.92
N LYS A 67 12.66 3.80 -4.10
CA LYS A 67 11.48 3.30 -3.41
C LYS A 67 11.63 3.25 -1.90
N GLU A 68 12.77 2.82 -1.40
CA GLU A 68 12.96 2.78 0.05
C GLU A 68 12.87 4.17 0.66
N TYR A 69 13.60 5.11 0.08
CA TYR A 69 13.58 6.47 0.56
C TYR A 69 12.18 7.07 0.53
N GLU A 70 11.49 6.90 -0.59
CA GLU A 70 10.15 7.45 -0.78
C GLU A 70 9.15 6.82 0.17
N LEU A 71 9.21 5.49 0.35
CA LEU A 71 8.29 4.81 1.26
C LEU A 71 8.46 5.30 2.70
N PHE A 72 9.69 5.39 3.18
CA PHE A 72 9.91 5.81 4.56
C PHE A 72 9.65 7.30 4.77
N ASN A 73 9.73 8.11 3.72
CA ASN A 73 9.25 9.48 3.80
C ASN A 73 7.73 9.54 3.97
N VAL A 74 7.00 8.68 3.27
CA VAL A 74 5.55 8.59 3.44
C VAL A 74 5.21 8.19 4.87
N ILE A 75 5.92 7.21 5.41
CA ILE A 75 5.69 6.76 6.79
C ILE A 75 5.96 7.89 7.77
N GLU A 76 7.05 8.64 7.59
CA GLU A 76 7.36 9.77 8.45
C GLU A 76 6.32 10.88 8.36
N ASP A 77 5.87 11.17 7.14
CA ASP A 77 4.93 12.27 6.92
C ASP A 77 3.54 11.97 7.46
N HIS A 78 3.08 10.75 7.28
CA HIS A 78 1.71 10.37 7.64
C HIS A 78 1.60 9.69 9.00
N LYS A 79 2.69 9.18 9.53
CA LYS A 79 2.75 8.54 10.86
C LYS A 79 1.62 7.54 11.06
N PRO A 80 1.58 6.49 10.23
CA PRO A 80 0.47 5.54 10.31
C PRO A 80 0.44 4.80 11.65
N ASP A 81 -0.75 4.47 12.09
CA ASP A 81 -0.96 3.58 13.23
C ASP A 81 -0.93 2.13 12.78
N TYR A 82 -1.33 1.88 11.55
CA TYR A 82 -1.37 0.54 10.96
C TYR A 82 -0.80 0.58 9.56
N ILE A 83 -0.04 -0.47 9.21
CA ILE A 83 0.45 -0.68 7.84
C ILE A 83 -0.09 -2.02 7.38
N MET A 84 -0.78 -2.01 6.25
CA MET A 84 -1.31 -3.22 5.64
C MET A 84 -0.54 -3.48 4.35
N ILE A 85 0.13 -4.63 4.28
CA ILE A 85 0.92 -5.00 3.10
C ILE A 85 0.11 -6.00 2.29
N GLU A 86 -0.21 -5.62 1.05
CA GLU A 86 -1.09 -6.40 0.18
C GLU A 86 -0.27 -7.21 -0.81
N GLU A 87 -0.25 -8.51 -0.61
CA GLU A 87 0.29 -9.46 -1.58
C GLU A 87 1.68 -9.14 -2.12
N PHE A 88 2.58 -8.72 -1.25
CA PHE A 88 3.95 -8.47 -1.67
C PHE A 88 4.75 -9.76 -1.73
N SER A 89 5.55 -9.89 -2.78
CA SER A 89 6.53 -10.94 -2.88
C SER A 89 7.92 -10.31 -2.75
N GLU A 90 8.93 -11.15 -2.58
CA GLU A 90 10.31 -10.71 -2.53
C GLU A 90 10.75 -10.00 -3.81
N THR A 91 10.01 -10.20 -4.91
CA THR A 91 10.29 -9.54 -6.16
C THR A 91 10.12 -8.02 -6.06
N PHE A 92 9.20 -7.59 -5.25
CA PHE A 92 8.90 -6.16 -5.12
C PHE A 92 9.65 -5.50 -3.98
N MET A 93 9.79 -6.19 -2.85
CA MET A 93 10.38 -5.57 -1.66
C MET A 93 11.49 -6.45 -1.14
N ASP A 94 12.71 -5.92 -1.13
CA ASP A 94 13.86 -6.71 -0.71
C ASP A 94 13.96 -6.83 0.82
N ASN A 95 14.87 -7.69 1.27
CA ASN A 95 15.04 -7.97 2.69
C ASN A 95 15.43 -6.74 3.51
N HIS A 96 16.19 -5.83 2.94
CA HIS A 96 16.62 -4.63 3.64
C HIS A 96 15.41 -3.76 4.00
N ILE A 97 14.51 -3.58 3.05
CA ILE A 97 13.30 -2.79 3.26
C ILE A 97 12.39 -3.48 4.25
N MET A 98 12.23 -4.81 4.12
CA MET A 98 11.40 -5.57 5.05
C MET A 98 11.92 -5.48 6.48
N LYS A 99 13.22 -5.61 6.67
CA LYS A 99 13.82 -5.48 8.01
C LYS A 99 13.55 -4.12 8.60
N ARG A 100 13.61 -3.08 7.78
CA ARG A 100 13.38 -1.73 8.25
C ARG A 100 11.92 -1.52 8.62
N LEU A 101 10.98 -2.06 7.83
CA LEU A 101 9.55 -1.99 8.14
C LEU A 101 9.23 -2.70 9.45
N TYR A 102 9.85 -3.86 9.69
CA TYR A 102 9.60 -4.65 10.88
C TYR A 102 10.55 -4.33 12.03
N SER A 103 11.11 -3.14 12.03
CA SER A 103 11.98 -2.69 13.10
C SER A 103 11.31 -2.86 14.47
N LYS A 104 12.09 -3.23 15.46
CA LYS A 104 11.58 -3.38 16.84
C LYS A 104 11.11 -2.06 17.42
N ASP A 105 11.63 -0.96 16.91
CA ASP A 105 11.30 0.37 17.40
C ASP A 105 10.07 0.97 16.73
N ARG A 106 9.44 0.22 15.84
CA ARG A 106 8.31 0.75 15.10
C ARG A 106 7.12 1.02 16.01
N VAL A 107 6.37 2.05 15.67
CA VAL A 107 5.19 2.43 16.45
C VAL A 107 3.87 2.01 15.78
N TYR A 108 3.95 1.44 14.60
CA TYR A 108 2.78 0.98 13.86
C TYR A 108 2.68 -0.56 13.94
N LYS A 109 1.47 -1.06 13.76
CA LYS A 109 1.24 -2.49 13.64
C LYS A 109 1.16 -2.86 12.18
N ILE A 110 1.69 -4.04 11.81
CA ILE A 110 1.74 -4.49 10.42
C ILE A 110 0.81 -5.67 10.24
N PHE A 111 0.02 -5.61 9.17
CA PHE A 111 -0.85 -6.71 8.75
C PHE A 111 -0.48 -7.07 7.33
N GLU A 112 -0.24 -8.35 7.08
CA GLU A 112 0.05 -8.83 5.73
C GLU A 112 -1.14 -9.63 5.24
N THR A 113 -1.57 -9.34 4.03
CA THR A 113 -2.65 -10.09 3.41
C THR A 113 -2.17 -10.67 2.09
N THR A 114 -2.68 -11.85 1.76
CA THR A 114 -2.39 -12.48 0.50
C THR A 114 -3.70 -12.79 -0.20
N HIS A 115 -3.70 -12.61 -1.49
CA HIS A 115 -4.87 -12.89 -2.32
C HIS A 115 -4.67 -14.17 -3.11
N ALA A 116 -3.52 -14.80 -2.93
CA ALA A 116 -3.26 -16.07 -3.58
C ALA A 116 -4.15 -17.12 -2.96
N SER A 117 -4.85 -17.80 -3.78
CA SER A 117 -5.83 -18.77 -3.29
C SER A 117 -5.22 -20.13 -3.00
N HIS A 118 -4.02 -20.21 -3.06
CA HIS A 118 -3.41 -21.45 -2.85
C HIS A 118 -3.17 -21.77 -1.51
N THR A 119 -3.50 -21.93 -1.49
CA THR A 119 -3.40 -22.10 -0.63
C THR A 119 -2.99 -22.99 -0.25
N GLN A 120 -2.69 -22.87 -0.32
CA GLN A 120 -2.33 -23.42 -0.28
C GLN A 120 -2.36 -23.86 0.05
#